data_142cc0d33e185a6865a0f63f24919b73
#
_entry.id   142cc0d33e185a6865a0f63f24919b73
#
_cell.length_a   1.000
_cell.length_b   1.000
_cell.length_c   1.000
_cell.angle_alpha   90.00
_cell.angle_beta   90.00
_cell.angle_gamma   90.00
#
_symmetry.space_group_name_H-M   'P 1'
#
loop_
_entity.id
_entity.type
_entity.pdbx_description
1 polymer ?
#
loop_
_entity_poly.entity_id
_entity_poly.type
_entity_poly.pdbx_seq_one_letter_code
_entity_poly.pdbx_strand_id
1 'polypeptide(L)'
;MLNIDKIISDYLKNDSTDYAILINGDWGCGKTYYLTNAFKSNISKVAAPHNAITKKTSMIRSCVKKIQKEDNSRKYKMAYVSLYGLSSAEDFFQRVFYGVNGWANVGLIRFLGTSAIKGLNHLGIDINGKDTKVITYIDSNVVLVFDDLERICEEKIGIKEVFGLINSYSEIEKRKVVIACNENVFVSNKENKNLRTDYLKYKEKGVRFTYDYKADVRTVYDWKVGTIKEQKYKEFLKDNKQQILTVFGIGGKANLRTLLFFMDSFEQVFNEVKNDSFRDEVLYKLMVTMLIYTMEYKNGVSIENLGTLNPNMYSLDMSVITNDKHKLEGTTNTQEDYSSDVYERYSSILQHLNNNEVFWITLSVVILTLQLLES
;
A
#
# COMPACT_ATOMS: atom_id res chain seq x y z
N MET A 1 6.45 -20.12 6.60
CA MET A 1 5.45 -19.13 6.12
C MET A 1 4.58 -19.78 5.08
N LEU A 2 3.26 -19.79 5.26
CA LEU A 2 2.35 -20.28 4.23
C LEU A 2 2.52 -19.40 2.97
N ASN A 3 2.74 -20.03 1.82
CA ASN A 3 2.88 -19.30 0.56
C ASN A 3 1.50 -18.77 0.15
N ILE A 4 1.31 -17.46 0.21
CA ILE A 4 0.05 -16.78 -0.13
C ILE A 4 -0.45 -17.15 -1.54
N ASP A 5 0.45 -17.35 -2.50
CA ASP A 5 0.10 -17.73 -3.87
C ASP A 5 -0.53 -19.12 -3.93
N LYS A 6 -0.05 -20.07 -3.10
CA LYS A 6 -0.66 -21.40 -2.99
C LYS A 6 -2.07 -21.31 -2.42
N ILE A 7 -2.26 -20.54 -1.35
CA ILE A 7 -3.54 -20.34 -0.70
C ILE A 7 -4.56 -19.76 -1.70
N ILE A 8 -4.16 -18.73 -2.43
CA ILE A 8 -4.99 -18.11 -3.46
C ILE A 8 -5.32 -19.12 -4.57
N SER A 9 -4.33 -19.87 -5.03
CA SER A 9 -4.55 -20.90 -6.04
C SER A 9 -5.58 -21.94 -5.57
N ASP A 10 -5.48 -22.40 -4.34
CA ASP A 10 -6.42 -23.38 -3.77
C ASP A 10 -7.82 -22.78 -3.59
N TYR A 11 -7.92 -21.50 -3.15
CA TYR A 11 -9.17 -20.76 -3.10
C TYR A 11 -9.84 -20.65 -4.48
N LEU A 12 -9.08 -20.35 -5.51
CA LEU A 12 -9.61 -20.21 -6.89
C LEU A 12 -10.08 -21.52 -7.47
N LYS A 13 -9.41 -22.63 -7.16
CA LYS A 13 -9.77 -23.98 -7.63
C LYS A 13 -11.01 -24.56 -6.95
N ASN A 14 -11.40 -24.03 -5.78
CA ASN A 14 -12.59 -24.49 -5.09
C ASN A 14 -13.85 -23.91 -5.76
N ASP A 15 -14.66 -24.76 -6.39
CA ASP A 15 -15.85 -24.35 -7.13
C ASP A 15 -16.99 -23.81 -6.25
N SER A 16 -17.00 -24.19 -4.97
CA SER A 16 -18.06 -23.86 -4.00
C SER A 16 -17.57 -22.91 -2.93
N THR A 17 -17.28 -21.65 -3.30
CA THR A 17 -16.91 -20.62 -2.32
C THR A 17 -18.02 -19.58 -2.16
N ASP A 18 -18.44 -19.36 -0.94
CA ASP A 18 -19.43 -18.37 -0.50
C ASP A 18 -18.84 -17.36 0.48
N TYR A 19 -17.53 -17.19 0.44
CA TYR A 19 -16.77 -16.32 1.34
C TYR A 19 -15.66 -15.57 0.60
N ALA A 20 -15.25 -14.47 1.18
CA ALA A 20 -14.06 -13.73 0.78
C ALA A 20 -12.81 -14.22 1.55
N ILE A 21 -11.64 -14.00 0.99
CA ILE A 21 -10.37 -14.02 1.72
C ILE A 21 -9.88 -12.59 1.95
N LEU A 22 -9.18 -12.37 3.08
CA LEU A 22 -8.65 -11.08 3.46
C LEU A 22 -7.13 -11.14 3.50
N ILE A 23 -6.49 -10.17 2.86
CA ILE A 23 -5.06 -9.92 2.89
C ILE A 23 -4.83 -8.73 3.80
N ASN A 24 -4.38 -9.01 5.02
CA ASN A 24 -4.04 -7.99 6.00
C ASN A 24 -2.58 -7.57 5.87
N GLY A 25 -2.29 -6.33 6.22
CA GLY A 25 -0.91 -5.83 6.36
C GLY A 25 -0.86 -4.33 6.56
N ASP A 26 0.23 -3.88 7.15
CA ASP A 26 0.43 -2.46 7.42
C ASP A 26 0.51 -1.60 6.17
N TRP A 27 0.31 -0.30 6.33
CA TRP A 27 0.51 0.64 5.25
C TRP A 27 1.95 0.60 4.74
N GLY A 28 2.10 0.59 3.42
CA GLY A 28 3.40 0.52 2.78
C GLY A 28 4.07 -0.85 2.78
N CYS A 29 3.47 -1.91 3.33
CA CYS A 29 4.02 -3.26 3.27
C CYS A 29 4.00 -3.92 1.87
N GLY A 30 3.43 -3.24 0.85
CA GLY A 30 3.43 -3.70 -0.54
C GLY A 30 2.19 -4.48 -0.98
N LYS A 31 1.07 -4.48 -0.25
CA LYS A 31 -0.19 -5.19 -0.62
C LYS A 31 -0.67 -4.83 -2.03
N THR A 32 -0.89 -3.54 -2.29
CA THR A 32 -1.39 -3.07 -3.59
C THR A 32 -0.45 -3.45 -4.73
N TYR A 33 0.88 -3.34 -4.52
CA TYR A 33 1.87 -3.77 -5.50
C TYR A 33 1.79 -5.28 -5.78
N TYR A 34 1.68 -6.10 -4.74
CA TYR A 34 1.49 -7.54 -4.87
C TYR A 34 0.21 -7.85 -5.67
N LEU A 35 -0.91 -7.24 -5.32
CA LEU A 35 -2.20 -7.46 -5.96
C LEU A 35 -2.16 -7.11 -7.46
N THR A 36 -1.62 -5.94 -7.80
CA THR A 36 -1.63 -5.45 -9.19
C THR A 36 -0.58 -6.11 -10.09
N ASN A 37 0.43 -6.75 -9.51
CA ASN A 37 1.54 -7.40 -10.24
C ASN A 37 1.55 -8.92 -10.06
N ALA A 38 2.11 -9.42 -8.96
CA ALA A 38 2.30 -10.85 -8.75
C ALA A 38 0.98 -11.62 -8.69
N PHE A 39 0.02 -11.17 -7.90
CA PHE A 39 -1.31 -11.78 -7.80
C PHE A 39 -2.01 -11.82 -9.15
N LYS A 40 -2.09 -10.68 -9.85
CA LYS A 40 -2.70 -10.58 -11.18
C LYS A 40 -2.06 -11.57 -12.19
N SER A 41 -0.73 -11.67 -12.16
CA SER A 41 0.00 -12.64 -13.00
C SER A 41 -0.32 -14.09 -12.61
N ASN A 42 -0.36 -14.39 -11.32
CA ASN A 42 -0.55 -15.75 -10.82
C ASN A 42 -1.97 -16.26 -11.05
N ILE A 43 -3.01 -15.45 -10.84
CA ILE A 43 -4.39 -15.86 -11.11
C ILE A 43 -4.62 -16.12 -12.60
N SER A 44 -3.94 -15.40 -13.48
CA SER A 44 -4.05 -15.62 -14.93
C SER A 44 -3.49 -16.97 -15.40
N LYS A 45 -2.77 -17.70 -14.55
CA LYS A 45 -2.28 -19.06 -14.81
C LYS A 45 -3.26 -20.14 -14.35
N VAL A 46 -4.23 -19.78 -13.50
CA VAL A 46 -5.23 -20.73 -12.95
C VAL A 46 -6.40 -20.84 -13.92
N ALA A 47 -6.79 -22.07 -14.23
CA ALA A 47 -7.99 -22.33 -15.04
C ALA A 47 -9.24 -21.98 -14.23
N ALA A 48 -10.17 -21.25 -14.84
CA ALA A 48 -11.46 -20.95 -14.25
C ALA A 48 -12.48 -22.07 -14.54
N PRO A 49 -13.40 -22.37 -13.62
CA PRO A 49 -14.42 -23.40 -13.83
C PRO A 49 -15.37 -23.03 -14.96
N HIS A 50 -15.90 -24.07 -15.61
CA HIS A 50 -16.86 -23.91 -16.68
C HIS A 50 -18.28 -23.84 -16.09
N ASN A 51 -18.70 -22.65 -15.66
CA ASN A 51 -20.07 -22.49 -15.17
C ASN A 51 -21.06 -22.43 -16.35
N ALA A 52 -22.02 -23.33 -16.35
CA ALA A 52 -23.15 -23.30 -17.28
C ALA A 52 -23.95 -22.00 -17.07
N ILE A 53 -24.08 -21.23 -18.12
CA ILE A 53 -24.77 -19.94 -18.13
C ILE A 53 -26.27 -20.17 -18.01
N THR A 54 -26.92 -19.55 -17.04
CA THR A 54 -28.39 -19.53 -16.99
C THR A 54 -28.93 -18.72 -18.17
N LYS A 55 -30.00 -19.21 -18.82
CA LYS A 55 -30.62 -18.63 -20.04
C LYS A 55 -30.99 -17.13 -19.91
N LYS A 56 -31.24 -16.65 -18.71
CA LYS A 56 -31.63 -15.27 -18.44
C LYS A 56 -30.52 -14.23 -18.63
N THR A 57 -29.25 -14.66 -18.51
CA THR A 57 -28.05 -13.83 -18.70
C THR A 57 -27.57 -13.76 -20.15
N SER A 58 -28.12 -14.60 -21.07
CA SER A 58 -27.62 -14.69 -22.45
C SER A 58 -27.87 -13.43 -23.27
N MET A 59 -28.96 -12.70 -22.99
CA MET A 59 -29.37 -11.51 -23.76
C MET A 59 -28.52 -10.28 -23.42
N ILE A 60 -28.29 -10.03 -22.13
CA ILE A 60 -27.39 -8.96 -21.65
C ILE A 60 -25.96 -9.25 -22.09
N ARG A 61 -25.55 -10.54 -22.02
CA ARG A 61 -24.24 -11.00 -22.50
C ARG A 61 -24.05 -10.76 -24.00
N SER A 62 -25.06 -10.92 -24.83
CA SER A 62 -24.94 -10.68 -26.28
C SER A 62 -24.72 -9.19 -26.60
N CYS A 63 -25.33 -8.28 -25.81
CA CYS A 63 -25.10 -6.84 -25.95
C CYS A 63 -23.72 -6.43 -25.44
N VAL A 64 -23.28 -6.96 -24.29
CA VAL A 64 -21.96 -6.68 -23.70
C VAL A 64 -20.84 -7.34 -24.53
N LYS A 65 -21.04 -8.54 -25.09
CA LYS A 65 -20.09 -9.23 -25.96
C LYS A 65 -19.81 -8.47 -27.25
N LYS A 66 -20.74 -7.72 -27.81
CA LYS A 66 -20.50 -6.84 -28.96
C LYS A 66 -19.55 -5.69 -28.65
N ILE A 67 -19.43 -5.32 -27.37
CA ILE A 67 -18.60 -4.23 -26.90
C ILE A 67 -17.22 -4.73 -26.40
N GLN A 68 -17.20 -5.94 -25.87
CA GLN A 68 -15.97 -6.57 -25.38
C GLN A 68 -15.47 -7.60 -26.41
N LYS A 69 -14.21 -7.50 -26.84
CA LYS A 69 -13.57 -8.58 -27.62
C LYS A 69 -13.67 -9.88 -26.81
N GLU A 70 -14.27 -10.92 -27.39
CA GLU A 70 -14.33 -12.24 -26.76
C GLU A 70 -12.93 -12.75 -26.47
N ASP A 71 -12.60 -12.76 -25.20
CA ASP A 71 -11.45 -13.50 -24.72
C ASP A 71 -11.97 -14.86 -24.25
N ASN A 72 -11.85 -15.87 -25.10
CA ASN A 72 -12.19 -17.26 -24.82
C ASN A 72 -11.20 -17.94 -23.86
N SER A 73 -10.32 -17.17 -23.22
CA SER A 73 -9.39 -17.71 -22.23
C SER A 73 -10.17 -18.18 -20.99
N ARG A 74 -10.06 -19.49 -20.69
CA ARG A 74 -10.58 -20.08 -19.44
C ARG A 74 -9.70 -19.75 -18.23
N LYS A 75 -9.13 -18.54 -18.19
CA LYS A 75 -8.23 -18.10 -17.13
C LYS A 75 -8.91 -17.04 -16.29
N TYR A 76 -8.56 -17.00 -15.01
CA TYR A 76 -9.04 -15.94 -14.15
C TYR A 76 -8.50 -14.57 -14.57
N LYS A 77 -9.34 -13.56 -14.43
CA LYS A 77 -9.04 -12.12 -14.62
C LYS A 77 -9.28 -11.40 -13.31
N MET A 78 -8.53 -10.34 -13.07
CA MET A 78 -8.69 -9.50 -11.91
C MET A 78 -9.51 -8.25 -12.25
N ALA A 79 -10.53 -7.97 -11.45
CA ALA A 79 -11.18 -6.67 -11.36
C ALA A 79 -10.70 -5.99 -10.06
N TYR A 80 -9.82 -5.01 -10.20
CA TYR A 80 -9.30 -4.25 -9.07
C TYR A 80 -10.21 -3.05 -8.76
N VAL A 81 -10.62 -2.93 -7.49
CA VAL A 81 -11.54 -1.92 -6.98
C VAL A 81 -10.95 -1.29 -5.73
N SER A 82 -10.45 -0.07 -5.82
CA SER A 82 -10.04 0.68 -4.63
C SER A 82 -11.26 1.26 -3.92
N LEU A 83 -11.34 1.02 -2.60
CA LEU A 83 -12.37 1.56 -1.72
C LEU A 83 -11.93 2.88 -1.07
N TYR A 84 -10.76 3.41 -1.42
CA TYR A 84 -10.27 4.68 -0.89
C TYR A 84 -11.29 5.81 -1.11
N GLY A 85 -11.74 6.44 -0.01
CA GLY A 85 -12.70 7.54 -0.06
C GLY A 85 -14.10 7.14 -0.55
N LEU A 86 -14.44 5.85 -0.51
CA LEU A 86 -15.78 5.37 -0.84
C LEU A 86 -16.81 6.09 0.03
N SER A 87 -17.88 6.61 -0.59
CA SER A 87 -18.84 7.48 0.07
C SER A 87 -20.32 7.07 -0.06
N SER A 88 -20.62 6.10 -0.92
CA SER A 88 -22.00 5.60 -1.09
C SER A 88 -22.03 4.23 -1.76
N ALA A 89 -23.19 3.56 -1.71
CA ALA A 89 -23.41 2.32 -2.43
C ALA A 89 -23.36 2.51 -3.95
N GLU A 90 -23.83 3.65 -4.48
CA GLU A 90 -23.74 3.96 -5.90
C GLU A 90 -22.29 4.08 -6.36
N ASP A 91 -21.46 4.78 -5.58
CA ASP A 91 -20.02 4.90 -5.83
C ASP A 91 -19.35 3.52 -5.82
N PHE A 92 -19.75 2.63 -4.89
CA PHE A 92 -19.27 1.26 -4.84
C PHE A 92 -19.58 0.49 -6.15
N PHE A 93 -20.83 0.51 -6.60
CA PHE A 93 -21.21 -0.18 -7.84
C PHE A 93 -20.54 0.42 -9.08
N GLN A 94 -20.35 1.75 -9.13
CA GLN A 94 -19.59 2.39 -10.21
C GLN A 94 -18.13 1.93 -10.24
N ARG A 95 -17.48 1.86 -9.09
CA ARG A 95 -16.08 1.38 -9.00
C ARG A 95 -15.96 -0.09 -9.41
N VAL A 96 -16.89 -0.94 -9.02
CA VAL A 96 -16.94 -2.34 -9.48
C VAL A 96 -17.12 -2.39 -10.99
N PHE A 97 -18.03 -1.59 -11.54
CA PHE A 97 -18.23 -1.52 -12.99
C PHE A 97 -16.94 -1.12 -13.74
N TYR A 98 -16.22 -0.12 -13.25
CA TYR A 98 -14.94 0.30 -13.83
C TYR A 98 -13.83 -0.77 -13.67
N GLY A 99 -13.78 -1.42 -12.52
CA GLY A 99 -12.83 -2.51 -12.26
C GLY A 99 -13.01 -3.69 -13.21
N VAL A 100 -14.26 -4.05 -13.50
CA VAL A 100 -14.60 -5.19 -14.39
C VAL A 100 -14.36 -4.84 -15.87
N ASN A 101 -14.74 -3.63 -16.30
CA ASN A 101 -14.72 -3.26 -17.72
C ASN A 101 -13.44 -2.54 -18.15
N GLY A 102 -12.62 -2.08 -17.20
CA GLY A 102 -11.44 -1.25 -17.46
C GLY A 102 -11.79 0.19 -17.88
N TRP A 103 -10.97 1.15 -17.48
CA TRP A 103 -11.18 2.56 -17.75
C TRP A 103 -11.23 2.93 -19.25
N ALA A 104 -10.48 2.22 -20.09
CA ALA A 104 -10.43 2.47 -21.52
C ALA A 104 -11.78 2.20 -22.22
N ASN A 105 -12.54 1.23 -21.72
CA ASN A 105 -13.84 0.86 -22.30
C ASN A 105 -14.98 1.77 -21.82
N VAL A 106 -14.77 2.50 -20.72
CA VAL A 106 -15.80 3.39 -20.13
C VAL A 106 -16.06 4.61 -21.00
N GLY A 107 -15.04 5.18 -21.65
CA GLY A 107 -15.21 6.25 -22.63
C GLY A 107 -16.10 5.81 -23.80
N LEU A 108 -15.87 4.60 -24.29
CA LEU A 108 -16.67 4.00 -25.37
C LEU A 108 -18.11 3.74 -24.91
N ILE A 109 -18.29 3.22 -23.71
CA ILE A 109 -19.63 2.97 -23.12
C ILE A 109 -20.36 4.28 -22.87
N ARG A 110 -19.71 5.35 -22.37
CA ARG A 110 -20.32 6.68 -22.24
C ARG A 110 -20.66 7.28 -23.60
N PHE A 111 -19.81 7.11 -24.62
CA PHE A 111 -20.07 7.62 -25.96
C PHE A 111 -21.22 6.88 -26.66
N LEU A 112 -21.28 5.55 -26.49
CA LEU A 112 -22.41 4.73 -26.97
C LEU A 112 -23.67 4.88 -26.06
N GLY A 113 -23.50 5.42 -24.87
CA GLY A 113 -24.44 5.41 -23.77
C GLY A 113 -25.77 6.09 -24.04
N THR A 114 -25.82 7.14 -24.84
CA THR A 114 -27.09 7.78 -25.19
C THR A 114 -27.96 6.95 -26.13
N SER A 115 -27.37 6.14 -26.99
CA SER A 115 -28.08 5.22 -27.89
C SER A 115 -28.29 3.84 -27.26
N ALA A 116 -27.33 3.35 -26.47
CA ALA A 116 -27.44 2.08 -25.76
C ALA A 116 -28.38 2.20 -24.55
N ILE A 117 -28.43 3.34 -23.87
CA ILE A 117 -29.37 3.65 -22.79
C ILE A 117 -30.83 3.59 -23.28
N LYS A 118 -31.13 4.13 -24.46
CA LYS A 118 -32.43 4.00 -25.06
C LYS A 118 -32.80 2.55 -25.39
N GLY A 119 -31.85 1.73 -25.81
CA GLY A 119 -32.03 0.29 -26.03
C GLY A 119 -32.25 -0.50 -24.75
N LEU A 120 -31.58 -0.13 -23.64
CA LEU A 120 -31.72 -0.77 -22.33
C LEU A 120 -33.07 -0.39 -21.65
N ASN A 121 -33.55 0.83 -21.84
CA ASN A 121 -34.89 1.25 -21.38
C ASN A 121 -35.99 0.46 -22.08
N HIS A 122 -35.83 0.11 -23.35
CA HIS A 122 -36.73 -0.79 -24.08
C HIS A 122 -36.75 -2.24 -23.54
N LEU A 123 -35.71 -2.64 -22.83
CA LEU A 123 -35.59 -3.96 -22.15
C LEU A 123 -36.08 -3.91 -20.69
N GLY A 124 -36.71 -2.79 -20.25
CA GLY A 124 -37.22 -2.61 -18.90
C GLY A 124 -36.17 -2.29 -17.85
N ILE A 125 -34.97 -1.87 -18.26
CA ILE A 125 -33.89 -1.41 -17.38
C ILE A 125 -33.94 0.12 -17.37
N ASP A 126 -34.62 0.70 -16.40
CA ASP A 126 -34.71 2.16 -16.25
C ASP A 126 -33.40 2.72 -15.67
N ILE A 127 -32.62 3.39 -16.53
CA ILE A 127 -31.33 4.00 -16.17
C ILE A 127 -31.50 5.48 -15.78
N ASN A 128 -32.67 6.05 -15.95
CA ASN A 128 -32.97 7.46 -15.68
C ASN A 128 -33.65 7.69 -14.34
N GLY A 129 -34.07 6.63 -13.61
CA GLY A 129 -34.68 6.73 -12.28
C GLY A 129 -33.61 6.94 -11.19
N LYS A 130 -34.02 7.53 -10.06
CA LYS A 130 -33.18 7.75 -8.86
C LYS A 130 -32.67 6.45 -8.22
N ASP A 131 -33.08 5.27 -8.71
CA ASP A 131 -32.73 3.93 -8.25
C ASP A 131 -31.95 3.15 -9.32
N THR A 132 -31.01 3.77 -10.02
CA THR A 132 -30.16 3.10 -11.00
C THR A 132 -29.23 2.09 -10.33
N LYS A 133 -29.72 0.88 -10.11
CA LYS A 133 -28.86 -0.29 -9.90
C LYS A 133 -28.10 -0.51 -11.20
N VAL A 134 -26.86 -0.05 -11.28
CA VAL A 134 -25.96 -0.41 -12.38
C VAL A 134 -25.76 -1.92 -12.27
N ILE A 135 -26.53 -2.70 -13.05
CA ILE A 135 -26.37 -4.15 -13.11
C ILE A 135 -25.09 -4.42 -13.89
N THR A 136 -24.00 -4.58 -13.18
CA THR A 136 -22.73 -5.00 -13.77
C THR A 136 -22.76 -6.50 -13.96
N TYR A 137 -22.79 -6.96 -15.21
CA TYR A 137 -22.56 -8.37 -15.48
C TYR A 137 -21.08 -8.70 -15.26
N ILE A 138 -20.83 -9.62 -14.34
CA ILE A 138 -19.47 -10.06 -14.01
C ILE A 138 -19.32 -11.51 -14.49
N ASP A 139 -18.32 -11.78 -15.33
CA ASP A 139 -18.03 -13.15 -15.77
C ASP A 139 -17.55 -14.01 -14.60
N SER A 140 -17.85 -15.32 -14.64
CA SER A 140 -17.47 -16.28 -13.58
C SER A 140 -15.96 -16.41 -13.37
N ASN A 141 -15.17 -16.06 -14.37
CA ASN A 141 -13.71 -16.06 -14.31
C ASN A 141 -13.12 -14.74 -13.80
N VAL A 142 -13.93 -13.82 -13.29
CA VAL A 142 -13.44 -12.57 -12.70
C VAL A 142 -13.31 -12.73 -11.19
N VAL A 143 -12.12 -12.41 -10.68
CA VAL A 143 -11.84 -12.25 -9.25
C VAL A 143 -11.99 -10.79 -8.91
N LEU A 144 -12.91 -10.47 -8.00
CA LEU A 144 -13.07 -9.12 -7.46
C LEU A 144 -12.04 -8.89 -6.36
N VAL A 145 -11.26 -7.83 -6.48
CA VAL A 145 -10.23 -7.44 -5.50
C VAL A 145 -10.59 -6.06 -4.96
N PHE A 146 -11.01 -6.00 -3.70
CA PHE A 146 -11.32 -4.76 -2.98
C PHE A 146 -10.13 -4.36 -2.12
N ASP A 147 -9.49 -3.22 -2.43
CA ASP A 147 -8.34 -2.70 -1.70
C ASP A 147 -8.69 -1.43 -0.93
N ASP A 148 -7.88 -1.09 0.07
CA ASP A 148 -8.05 0.10 0.92
C ASP A 148 -9.37 0.14 1.71
N LEU A 149 -9.86 -1.01 2.22
CA LEU A 149 -11.10 -1.07 3.00
C LEU A 149 -11.08 -0.15 4.23
N GLU A 150 -9.91 0.02 4.85
CA GLU A 150 -9.71 0.91 6.01
C GLU A 150 -9.73 2.40 5.66
N ARG A 151 -9.91 2.76 4.39
CA ARG A 151 -9.88 4.15 3.90
C ARG A 151 -11.23 4.62 3.34
N ILE A 152 -12.31 3.92 3.65
CA ILE A 152 -13.66 4.35 3.33
C ILE A 152 -14.02 5.63 4.10
N CYS A 153 -15.00 6.38 3.61
CA CYS A 153 -15.51 7.55 4.31
C CYS A 153 -16.59 7.11 5.32
N GLU A 154 -16.17 6.67 6.52
CA GLU A 154 -17.06 6.15 7.58
C GLU A 154 -18.22 7.07 7.94
N GLU A 155 -18.07 8.39 7.79
CA GLU A 155 -19.12 9.37 8.03
C GLU A 155 -20.27 9.29 7.01
N LYS A 156 -20.00 8.72 5.84
CA LYS A 156 -20.94 8.65 4.71
C LYS A 156 -21.45 7.24 4.42
N ILE A 157 -20.56 6.25 4.58
CA ILE A 157 -20.89 4.83 4.38
C ILE A 157 -20.19 4.00 5.45
N GLY A 158 -20.95 3.30 6.29
CA GLY A 158 -20.41 2.52 7.37
C GLY A 158 -19.78 1.20 6.91
N ILE A 159 -18.81 0.69 7.68
CA ILE A 159 -18.15 -0.59 7.40
C ILE A 159 -19.14 -1.76 7.27
N LYS A 160 -20.23 -1.73 8.03
CA LYS A 160 -21.35 -2.68 7.95
C LYS A 160 -21.93 -2.75 6.54
N GLU A 161 -22.21 -1.60 5.95
CA GLU A 161 -22.82 -1.51 4.63
C GLU A 161 -21.86 -2.01 3.57
N VAL A 162 -20.60 -1.60 3.64
CA VAL A 162 -19.53 -2.04 2.71
C VAL A 162 -19.36 -3.55 2.74
N PHE A 163 -19.32 -4.18 3.93
CA PHE A 163 -19.30 -5.65 4.02
C PHE A 163 -20.54 -6.29 3.45
N GLY A 164 -21.73 -5.69 3.65
CA GLY A 164 -22.97 -6.16 3.04
C GLY A 164 -22.92 -6.18 1.51
N LEU A 165 -22.38 -5.10 0.91
CA LEU A 165 -22.16 -5.00 -0.54
C LEU A 165 -21.16 -6.04 -1.03
N ILE A 166 -20.02 -6.19 -0.36
CA ILE A 166 -18.99 -7.19 -0.71
C ILE A 166 -19.55 -8.61 -0.59
N ASN A 167 -20.28 -8.91 0.49
CA ASN A 167 -20.90 -10.21 0.73
C ASN A 167 -21.91 -10.60 -0.34
N SER A 168 -22.62 -9.62 -0.92
CA SER A 168 -23.55 -9.93 -2.02
C SER A 168 -22.84 -10.60 -3.18
N TYR A 169 -21.59 -10.24 -3.47
CA TYR A 169 -20.80 -10.89 -4.52
C TYR A 169 -20.31 -12.28 -4.13
N SER A 170 -19.80 -12.47 -2.91
CA SER A 170 -19.27 -13.76 -2.48
C SER A 170 -20.36 -14.77 -2.15
N GLU A 171 -21.35 -14.37 -1.34
CA GLU A 171 -22.37 -15.28 -0.80
C GLU A 171 -23.53 -15.52 -1.78
N ILE A 172 -24.03 -14.45 -2.45
CA ILE A 172 -25.21 -14.56 -3.33
C ILE A 172 -24.77 -14.89 -4.76
N GLU A 173 -23.83 -14.13 -5.32
CA GLU A 173 -23.39 -14.31 -6.69
C GLU A 173 -22.29 -15.39 -6.85
N LYS A 174 -21.79 -15.93 -5.73
CA LYS A 174 -20.72 -16.97 -5.71
C LYS A 174 -19.46 -16.55 -6.48
N ARG A 175 -19.10 -15.25 -6.35
CA ARG A 175 -17.89 -14.71 -6.98
C ARG A 175 -16.67 -14.93 -6.10
N LYS A 176 -15.51 -15.03 -6.71
CA LYS A 176 -14.24 -15.03 -6.01
C LYS A 176 -13.93 -13.59 -5.57
N VAL A 177 -13.78 -13.41 -4.26
CA VAL A 177 -13.56 -12.10 -3.65
C VAL A 177 -12.31 -12.11 -2.79
N VAL A 178 -11.45 -11.14 -3.02
CA VAL A 178 -10.27 -10.86 -2.19
C VAL A 178 -10.41 -9.45 -1.65
N ILE A 179 -10.23 -9.29 -0.34
CA ILE A 179 -10.22 -8.00 0.35
C ILE A 179 -8.80 -7.73 0.80
N ALA A 180 -8.30 -6.51 0.63
CA ALA A 180 -7.04 -6.08 1.21
C ALA A 180 -7.26 -4.87 2.11
N CYS A 181 -6.66 -4.89 3.29
CA CYS A 181 -6.76 -3.78 4.24
C CYS A 181 -5.61 -3.78 5.26
N ASN A 182 -5.54 -2.73 6.04
CA ASN A 182 -4.81 -2.69 7.29
C ASN A 182 -5.80 -2.88 8.45
N GLU A 183 -5.92 -4.11 8.95
CA GLU A 183 -6.85 -4.43 10.05
C GLU A 183 -6.56 -3.67 11.33
N ASN A 184 -5.29 -3.28 11.56
CA ASN A 184 -4.91 -2.56 12.76
C ASN A 184 -5.68 -1.24 12.93
N VAL A 185 -6.09 -0.61 11.83
CA VAL A 185 -6.92 0.60 11.84
C VAL A 185 -8.26 0.37 12.54
N PHE A 186 -8.87 -0.80 12.34
CA PHE A 186 -10.13 -1.17 12.98
C PHE A 186 -9.92 -1.73 14.38
N VAL A 187 -9.01 -2.69 14.54
CA VAL A 187 -8.85 -3.46 15.77
C VAL A 187 -8.19 -2.65 16.89
N SER A 188 -7.23 -1.79 16.54
CA SER A 188 -6.51 -0.92 17.50
C SER A 188 -7.22 0.40 17.79
N ASN A 189 -8.34 0.68 17.15
CA ASN A 189 -9.10 1.91 17.35
C ASN A 189 -9.73 1.92 18.75
N LYS A 190 -9.13 2.67 19.68
CA LYS A 190 -9.60 2.81 21.06
C LYS A 190 -10.72 3.85 21.19
N GLU A 191 -10.80 4.80 20.28
CA GLU A 191 -11.74 5.92 20.31
C GLU A 191 -13.12 5.49 19.82
N ASN A 192 -13.18 4.67 18.75
CA ASN A 192 -14.45 4.21 18.18
C ASN A 192 -14.66 2.70 18.42
N LYS A 193 -15.19 2.36 19.60
CA LYS A 193 -15.50 0.97 19.97
C LYS A 193 -16.57 0.33 19.06
N ASN A 194 -17.47 1.14 18.52
CA ASN A 194 -18.54 0.65 17.63
C ASN A 194 -17.93 0.20 16.29
N LEU A 195 -17.00 0.96 15.72
CA LEU A 195 -16.30 0.61 14.49
C LEU A 195 -15.58 -0.75 14.62
N ARG A 196 -14.85 -0.94 15.73
CA ARG A 196 -14.18 -2.21 16.02
C ARG A 196 -15.18 -3.37 16.11
N THR A 197 -16.25 -3.18 16.84
CA THR A 197 -17.27 -4.23 17.07
C THR A 197 -17.96 -4.59 15.75
N ASP A 198 -18.34 -3.60 14.95
CA ASP A 198 -18.98 -3.80 13.66
C ASP A 198 -18.01 -4.48 12.68
N TYR A 199 -16.76 -4.02 12.61
CA TYR A 199 -15.75 -4.66 11.77
C TYR A 199 -15.62 -6.15 12.08
N LEU A 200 -15.39 -6.52 13.35
CA LEU A 200 -15.21 -7.92 13.74
C LEU A 200 -16.44 -8.77 13.44
N LYS A 201 -17.64 -8.25 13.72
CA LYS A 201 -18.92 -8.95 13.50
C LYS A 201 -19.18 -9.22 12.02
N TYR A 202 -18.97 -8.22 11.15
CA TYR A 202 -19.24 -8.38 9.73
C TYR A 202 -18.12 -9.11 8.99
N LYS A 203 -16.88 -8.96 9.44
CA LYS A 203 -15.75 -9.77 8.96
C LYS A 203 -16.00 -11.26 9.21
N GLU A 204 -16.40 -11.64 10.41
CA GLU A 204 -16.68 -13.06 10.76
C GLU A 204 -17.65 -13.70 9.77
N LYS A 205 -18.70 -12.98 9.38
CA LYS A 205 -19.71 -13.48 8.44
C LYS A 205 -19.17 -13.65 7.02
N GLY A 206 -18.40 -12.67 6.52
CA GLY A 206 -18.05 -12.58 5.11
C GLY A 206 -16.66 -13.09 4.75
N VAL A 207 -15.75 -13.13 5.72
CA VAL A 207 -14.34 -13.50 5.51
C VAL A 207 -14.03 -14.78 6.26
N ARG A 208 -13.67 -15.84 5.53
CA ARG A 208 -13.32 -17.12 6.16
C ARG A 208 -11.86 -17.17 6.61
N PHE A 209 -10.95 -16.58 5.84
CA PHE A 209 -9.51 -16.61 6.08
C PHE A 209 -8.90 -15.24 5.99
N THR A 210 -8.03 -14.92 6.95
CA THR A 210 -7.20 -13.71 6.94
C THR A 210 -5.73 -14.14 6.83
N TYR A 211 -4.99 -13.47 5.96
CA TYR A 211 -3.57 -13.73 5.72
C TYR A 211 -2.78 -12.45 5.90
N ASP A 212 -1.81 -12.48 6.80
CA ASP A 212 -0.89 -11.38 6.98
C ASP A 212 0.12 -11.35 5.82
N TYR A 213 0.12 -10.25 5.10
CA TYR A 213 1.03 -10.01 4.00
C TYR A 213 2.16 -9.09 4.44
N LYS A 214 3.36 -9.56 4.20
CA LYS A 214 4.58 -8.77 4.37
C LYS A 214 5.49 -9.07 3.18
N ALA A 215 5.77 -8.03 2.38
CA ALA A 215 6.72 -8.19 1.28
C ALA A 215 8.13 -8.48 1.82
N ASP A 216 8.88 -9.26 1.07
CA ASP A 216 10.31 -9.40 1.34
C ASP A 216 11.03 -8.12 0.92
N VAL A 217 11.48 -7.36 1.92
CA VAL A 217 12.18 -6.08 1.72
C VAL A 217 13.40 -6.24 0.80
N ARG A 218 14.12 -7.36 0.92
CA ARG A 218 15.32 -7.64 0.09
C ARG A 218 14.97 -7.76 -1.38
N THR A 219 13.90 -8.48 -1.68
CA THR A 219 13.41 -8.65 -3.06
C THR A 219 12.94 -7.31 -3.64
N VAL A 220 12.23 -6.50 -2.86
CA VAL A 220 11.78 -5.17 -3.30
C VAL A 220 12.97 -4.23 -3.53
N TYR A 221 13.96 -4.27 -2.64
CA TYR A 221 15.21 -3.52 -2.81
C TYR A 221 15.93 -3.88 -4.11
N ASP A 222 16.16 -5.18 -4.35
CA ASP A 222 16.85 -5.67 -5.55
C ASP A 222 16.09 -5.31 -6.83
N TRP A 223 14.77 -5.41 -6.81
CA TRP A 223 13.95 -4.96 -7.92
C TRP A 223 14.15 -3.45 -8.18
N LYS A 224 14.09 -2.61 -7.14
CA LYS A 224 14.29 -1.17 -7.27
C LYS A 224 15.65 -0.83 -7.82
N VAL A 225 16.73 -1.42 -7.28
CA VAL A 225 18.09 -1.27 -7.78
C VAL A 225 18.18 -1.68 -9.26
N GLY A 226 17.44 -2.74 -9.65
CA GLY A 226 17.35 -3.18 -11.04
C GLY A 226 16.81 -2.11 -12.00
N THR A 227 15.91 -1.24 -11.53
CA THR A 227 15.28 -0.17 -12.34
C THR A 227 16.13 1.09 -12.51
N ILE A 228 17.14 1.27 -11.66
CA ILE A 228 18.05 2.44 -11.69
C ILE A 228 18.92 2.40 -12.96
N LYS A 229 18.95 3.51 -13.66
CA LYS A 229 19.69 3.66 -14.93
C LYS A 229 21.13 4.12 -14.73
N GLU A 230 21.38 4.97 -13.73
CA GLU A 230 22.69 5.49 -13.41
C GLU A 230 23.54 4.37 -12.81
N GLN A 231 24.62 3.97 -13.52
CA GLN A 231 25.38 2.76 -13.18
C GLN A 231 26.19 2.91 -11.89
N LYS A 232 26.79 4.08 -11.65
CA LYS A 232 27.60 4.32 -10.43
C LYS A 232 26.73 4.32 -9.19
N TYR A 233 25.55 4.94 -9.25
CA TYR A 233 24.58 4.92 -8.16
C TYR A 233 24.06 3.51 -7.88
N LYS A 234 23.80 2.77 -8.93
CA LYS A 234 23.37 1.36 -8.83
C LYS A 234 24.42 0.47 -8.15
N GLU A 235 25.69 0.65 -8.47
CA GLU A 235 26.82 -0.05 -7.83
C GLU A 235 26.93 0.35 -6.37
N PHE A 236 26.92 1.65 -6.06
CA PHE A 236 26.92 2.16 -4.70
C PHE A 236 25.81 1.55 -3.83
N LEU A 237 24.57 1.47 -4.34
CA LEU A 237 23.47 0.84 -3.61
C LEU A 237 23.68 -0.65 -3.40
N LYS A 238 24.26 -1.37 -4.37
CA LYS A 238 24.56 -2.80 -4.22
C LYS A 238 25.60 -3.03 -3.12
N ASP A 239 26.65 -2.24 -3.11
CA ASP A 239 27.74 -2.36 -2.14
C ASP A 239 27.28 -2.03 -0.72
N ASN A 240 26.35 -1.08 -0.57
CA ASN A 240 25.80 -0.66 0.71
C ASN A 240 24.45 -1.32 1.07
N LYS A 241 24.01 -2.34 0.34
CA LYS A 241 22.72 -3.02 0.54
C LYS A 241 22.50 -3.46 1.97
N GLN A 242 23.48 -4.12 2.57
CA GLN A 242 23.33 -4.67 3.92
C GLN A 242 23.13 -3.57 4.96
N GLN A 243 23.87 -2.49 4.86
CA GLN A 243 23.77 -1.33 5.75
C GLN A 243 22.40 -0.66 5.64
N ILE A 244 21.95 -0.38 4.41
CA ILE A 244 20.64 0.22 4.14
C ILE A 244 19.53 -0.64 4.75
N LEU A 245 19.56 -1.96 4.52
CA LEU A 245 18.53 -2.86 5.04
C LEU A 245 18.58 -3.00 6.57
N THR A 246 19.78 -2.92 7.17
CA THR A 246 19.95 -2.92 8.63
C THR A 246 19.36 -1.66 9.24
N VAL A 247 19.73 -0.48 8.74
CA VAL A 247 19.18 0.81 9.20
C VAL A 247 17.66 0.84 9.04
N PHE A 248 17.16 0.43 7.87
CA PHE A 248 15.73 0.38 7.59
C PHE A 248 14.98 -0.58 8.53
N GLY A 249 15.60 -1.70 8.90
CA GLY A 249 15.02 -2.67 9.84
C GLY A 249 14.90 -2.14 11.27
N ILE A 250 15.81 -1.27 11.70
CA ILE A 250 15.82 -0.65 13.04
C ILE A 250 14.68 0.35 13.19
N GLY A 251 14.31 1.08 12.16
CA GLY A 251 13.22 2.07 12.16
C GLY A 251 11.82 1.53 12.46
N GLY A 252 11.69 0.23 12.69
CA GLY A 252 10.53 -0.45 13.30
C GLY A 252 9.30 -0.59 12.42
N LYS A 253 9.05 0.32 11.51
CA LYS A 253 7.92 0.25 10.56
C LYS A 253 8.47 -0.01 9.15
N ALA A 254 8.44 -1.25 8.70
CA ALA A 254 8.93 -1.64 7.37
C ALA A 254 8.03 -1.07 6.24
N ASN A 255 7.94 0.27 6.15
CA ASN A 255 7.19 0.95 5.11
C ASN A 255 8.04 1.04 3.84
N LEU A 256 7.77 0.17 2.88
CA LEU A 256 8.49 0.13 1.60
C LEU A 256 8.42 1.44 0.81
N ARG A 257 7.35 2.23 0.96
CA ARG A 257 7.25 3.55 0.31
C ARG A 257 8.36 4.48 0.83
N THR A 258 8.66 4.41 2.13
CA THR A 258 9.75 5.18 2.73
C THR A 258 11.11 4.77 2.17
N LEU A 259 11.35 3.45 2.05
CA LEU A 259 12.60 2.95 1.47
C LEU A 259 12.77 3.37 -0.01
N LEU A 260 11.71 3.20 -0.81
CA LEU A 260 11.75 3.59 -2.22
C LEU A 260 11.92 5.10 -2.39
N PHE A 261 11.20 5.88 -1.59
CA PHE A 261 11.35 7.33 -1.57
C PHE A 261 12.77 7.77 -1.21
N PHE A 262 13.38 7.15 -0.16
CA PHE A 262 14.78 7.38 0.19
C PHE A 262 15.70 7.10 -1.00
N MET A 263 15.55 5.97 -1.68
CA MET A 263 16.41 5.59 -2.81
C MET A 263 16.31 6.59 -3.98
N ASP A 264 15.10 7.09 -4.26
CA ASP A 264 14.88 8.08 -5.32
C ASP A 264 15.45 9.46 -4.95
N SER A 265 15.28 9.87 -3.69
CA SER A 265 15.78 11.17 -3.21
C SER A 265 17.30 11.17 -3.05
N PHE A 266 17.88 10.06 -2.59
CA PHE A 266 19.32 9.96 -2.41
C PHE A 266 20.09 9.93 -3.74
N GLU A 267 19.46 9.51 -4.85
CA GLU A 267 20.06 9.59 -6.19
C GLU A 267 20.47 11.03 -6.54
N GLN A 268 19.67 12.02 -6.15
CA GLN A 268 19.99 13.43 -6.37
C GLN A 268 21.23 13.85 -5.56
N VAL A 269 21.28 13.49 -4.28
CA VAL A 269 22.41 13.77 -3.41
C VAL A 269 23.69 13.11 -3.94
N PHE A 270 23.58 11.84 -4.36
CA PHE A 270 24.69 11.10 -4.93
C PHE A 270 25.31 11.79 -6.15
N ASN A 271 24.48 12.39 -7.00
CA ASN A 271 24.92 13.07 -8.20
C ASN A 271 25.55 14.45 -7.94
N GLU A 272 25.13 15.12 -6.86
CA GLU A 272 25.69 16.43 -6.47
C GLU A 272 27.07 16.34 -5.78
N VAL A 273 27.38 15.24 -5.11
CA VAL A 273 28.67 15.04 -4.46
C VAL A 273 29.74 14.81 -5.50
N LYS A 274 30.61 15.80 -5.70
CA LYS A 274 31.71 15.77 -6.69
C LYS A 274 32.76 14.74 -6.31
N ASN A 275 33.46 14.26 -7.30
CA ASN A 275 34.56 13.31 -7.13
C ASN A 275 35.74 13.97 -6.38
N ASP A 276 35.95 13.59 -5.15
CA ASP A 276 37.15 13.86 -4.36
C ASP A 276 37.65 12.58 -3.69
N SER A 277 38.82 12.67 -3.01
CA SER A 277 39.44 11.52 -2.38
C SER A 277 38.68 10.91 -1.20
N PHE A 278 37.70 11.64 -0.65
CA PHE A 278 36.84 11.23 0.49
C PHE A 278 35.41 10.93 0.10
N ARG A 279 35.11 10.91 -1.19
CA ARG A 279 33.74 10.82 -1.72
C ARG A 279 32.95 9.63 -1.14
N ASP A 280 33.56 8.45 -1.09
CA ASP A 280 32.85 7.24 -0.68
C ASP A 280 32.50 7.26 0.80
N GLU A 281 33.39 7.78 1.66
CA GLU A 281 33.11 7.95 3.08
C GLU A 281 32.01 8.98 3.33
N VAL A 282 32.06 10.12 2.63
CA VAL A 282 31.04 11.17 2.68
C VAL A 282 29.70 10.62 2.25
N LEU A 283 29.63 9.94 1.12
CA LEU A 283 28.39 9.35 0.59
C LEU A 283 27.80 8.31 1.53
N TYR A 284 28.63 7.48 2.16
CA TYR A 284 28.18 6.50 3.14
C TYR A 284 27.50 7.18 4.34
N LYS A 285 28.15 8.21 4.91
CA LYS A 285 27.60 8.96 6.05
C LYS A 285 26.31 9.68 5.69
N LEU A 286 26.29 10.35 4.53
CA LEU A 286 25.08 11.00 4.00
C LEU A 286 23.93 10.00 3.80
N MET A 287 24.22 8.83 3.24
CA MET A 287 23.25 7.77 3.00
C MET A 287 22.57 7.32 4.31
N VAL A 288 23.38 7.00 5.33
CA VAL A 288 22.87 6.53 6.63
C VAL A 288 22.05 7.63 7.31
N THR A 289 22.57 8.83 7.38
CA THR A 289 21.90 9.98 8.01
C THR A 289 20.58 10.28 7.30
N MET A 290 20.59 10.41 5.98
CA MET A 290 19.40 10.70 5.20
C MET A 290 18.34 9.61 5.32
N LEU A 291 18.75 8.33 5.39
CA LEU A 291 17.81 7.23 5.59
C LEU A 291 17.13 7.32 6.96
N ILE A 292 17.89 7.57 8.04
CA ILE A 292 17.33 7.75 9.39
C ILE A 292 16.32 8.91 9.40
N TYR A 293 16.72 10.08 8.92
CA TYR A 293 15.84 11.25 8.86
C TYR A 293 14.58 11.01 8.04
N THR A 294 14.73 10.35 6.88
CA THR A 294 13.58 10.00 6.04
C THR A 294 12.60 9.08 6.78
N MET A 295 13.09 8.10 7.53
CA MET A 295 12.24 7.19 8.28
C MET A 295 11.52 7.91 9.42
N GLU A 296 12.23 8.72 10.20
CA GLU A 296 11.62 9.45 11.31
C GLU A 296 10.59 10.48 10.82
N TYR A 297 10.91 11.21 9.75
CA TYR A 297 9.96 12.13 9.10
C TYR A 297 8.68 11.41 8.63
N LYS A 298 8.82 10.29 7.91
CA LYS A 298 7.68 9.49 7.44
C LYS A 298 6.92 8.78 8.57
N ASN A 299 7.52 8.67 9.74
CA ASN A 299 6.85 8.22 10.97
C ASN A 299 6.08 9.33 11.69
N GLY A 300 6.12 10.56 11.19
CA GLY A 300 5.35 11.70 11.70
C GLY A 300 6.14 12.66 12.59
N VAL A 301 7.46 12.55 12.60
CA VAL A 301 8.30 13.50 13.33
C VAL A 301 8.38 14.81 12.56
N SER A 302 8.18 15.94 13.24
CA SER A 302 8.27 17.26 12.63
C SER A 302 9.72 17.60 12.21
N ILE A 303 9.88 18.42 11.18
CA ILE A 303 11.20 18.89 10.73
C ILE A 303 11.95 19.65 11.82
N GLU A 304 11.23 20.40 12.65
CA GLU A 304 11.80 21.12 13.80
C GLU A 304 12.45 20.13 14.78
N ASN A 305 11.76 19.04 15.10
CA ASN A 305 12.31 17.98 15.97
C ASN A 305 13.47 17.23 15.31
N LEU A 306 13.43 17.01 14.00
CA LEU A 306 14.56 16.44 13.26
C LEU A 306 15.78 17.36 13.28
N GLY A 307 15.57 18.68 13.23
CA GLY A 307 16.63 19.68 13.35
C GLY A 307 17.35 19.69 14.72
N THR A 308 16.71 19.17 15.77
CA THR A 308 17.32 19.02 17.11
C THR A 308 18.20 17.78 17.23
N LEU A 309 18.11 16.84 16.30
CA LEU A 309 19.03 15.72 16.21
C LEU A 309 20.41 16.22 15.82
N ASN A 310 21.15 16.76 16.82
CA ASN A 310 22.48 17.32 16.61
C ASN A 310 23.51 16.18 16.47
N PRO A 311 24.15 16.03 15.33
CA PRO A 311 25.18 15.02 15.13
C PRO A 311 26.41 15.18 16.02
N ASN A 312 26.64 16.36 16.61
CA ASN A 312 27.73 16.56 17.59
C ASN A 312 27.47 15.84 18.93
N MET A 313 26.24 15.42 19.22
CA MET A 313 25.97 14.56 20.39
C MET A 313 26.61 13.16 20.28
N TYR A 314 27.11 12.75 19.11
CA TYR A 314 27.85 11.50 18.93
C TYR A 314 29.21 11.47 19.64
N SER A 315 29.76 12.62 20.01
CA SER A 315 31.05 12.74 20.70
C SER A 315 30.91 13.00 22.21
N LEU A 316 29.70 13.23 22.71
CA LEU A 316 29.50 13.44 24.16
C LEU A 316 29.38 12.07 24.84
N ASP A 317 30.35 11.83 25.71
CA ASP A 317 30.36 10.66 26.59
C ASP A 317 29.04 10.57 27.35
N MET A 318 28.30 9.47 27.21
CA MET A 318 27.00 9.24 27.87
C MET A 318 27.07 9.43 29.40
N SER A 319 28.26 9.40 29.99
CA SER A 319 28.49 9.67 31.41
C SER A 319 28.14 11.10 31.83
N VAL A 320 28.15 12.08 30.92
CA VAL A 320 27.80 13.48 31.21
C VAL A 320 26.29 13.66 31.28
N ILE A 321 25.51 12.93 30.45
CA ILE A 321 24.05 13.06 30.39
C ILE A 321 23.38 12.48 31.63
N THR A 322 23.96 11.45 32.24
CA THR A 322 23.40 10.80 33.44
C THR A 322 23.61 11.59 34.73
N ASN A 323 24.60 12.49 34.79
CA ASN A 323 24.92 13.28 35.98
C ASN A 323 24.15 14.62 36.09
N ASP A 324 23.59 15.13 35.00
CA ASP A 324 22.86 16.41 34.99
C ASP A 324 21.32 16.27 35.15
N LYS A 325 20.79 15.06 35.35
CA LYS A 325 19.33 14.84 35.59
C LYS A 325 18.78 15.57 36.84
N HIS A 326 19.62 16.16 37.65
CA HIS A 326 19.20 16.81 38.90
C HIS A 326 19.17 18.35 38.86
N LYS A 327 19.39 19.01 37.71
CA LYS A 327 19.51 20.50 37.71
C LYS A 327 18.59 21.29 36.80
N LEU A 328 17.69 20.69 36.05
CA LEU A 328 16.76 21.42 35.17
C LEU A 328 15.31 20.97 35.40
N GLU A 329 14.78 21.23 36.57
CA GLU A 329 13.34 21.32 36.78
C GLU A 329 12.85 22.64 36.18
N GLY A 330 12.25 22.62 34.98
CA GLY A 330 11.52 23.79 34.49
C GLY A 330 11.33 23.99 32.99
N THR A 331 11.72 23.07 32.11
CA THR A 331 11.43 23.19 30.67
C THR A 331 10.96 21.86 30.08
N THR A 332 9.91 21.93 29.31
CA THR A 332 9.09 20.87 28.73
C THR A 332 9.85 19.65 28.20
N ASN A 333 9.68 18.53 28.88
CA ASN A 333 10.30 17.20 28.70
C ASN A 333 10.08 16.47 27.35
N THR A 334 9.44 17.05 26.35
CA THR A 334 9.05 16.33 25.13
C THR A 334 10.12 16.28 24.03
N GLN A 335 11.02 17.26 23.97
CA GLN A 335 12.06 17.31 22.93
C GLN A 335 13.32 16.50 23.29
N GLU A 336 13.73 16.52 24.58
CA GLU A 336 14.87 15.73 25.06
C GLU A 336 14.58 14.23 25.02
N ASP A 337 13.35 13.81 25.35
CA ASP A 337 12.92 12.42 25.26
C ASP A 337 12.99 11.87 23.84
N TYR A 338 12.57 12.66 22.83
CA TYR A 338 12.58 12.21 21.44
C TYR A 338 13.99 11.98 20.89
N SER A 339 14.91 12.94 21.10
CA SER A 339 16.28 12.79 20.61
C SER A 339 16.99 11.61 21.28
N SER A 340 16.76 11.39 22.58
CA SER A 340 17.27 10.24 23.32
C SER A 340 16.77 8.91 22.75
N ASP A 341 15.50 8.80 22.43
CA ASP A 341 14.89 7.60 21.83
C ASP A 341 15.48 7.27 20.47
N VAL A 342 15.69 8.27 19.61
CA VAL A 342 16.30 8.08 18.29
C VAL A 342 17.75 7.64 18.41
N TYR A 343 18.52 8.28 19.32
CA TYR A 343 19.90 7.87 19.57
C TYR A 343 20.00 6.46 20.12
N GLU A 344 19.18 6.08 21.09
CA GLU A 344 19.18 4.72 21.62
C GLU A 344 18.86 3.71 20.53
N ARG A 345 17.86 3.99 19.69
CA ARG A 345 17.41 3.11 18.61
C ARG A 345 18.49 2.87 17.57
N TYR A 346 19.22 3.90 17.17
CA TYR A 346 20.25 3.82 16.12
C TYR A 346 21.68 3.79 16.66
N SER A 347 21.88 3.69 17.97
CA SER A 347 23.19 3.80 18.64
C SER A 347 24.27 2.90 18.02
N SER A 348 23.93 1.64 17.72
CA SER A 348 24.88 0.70 17.13
C SER A 348 25.41 1.10 15.75
N ILE A 349 24.64 1.88 15.00
CA ILE A 349 25.04 2.39 13.68
C ILE A 349 25.80 3.70 13.81
N LEU A 350 25.28 4.59 14.66
CA LEU A 350 25.77 5.93 14.82
C LEU A 350 27.17 5.97 15.44
N GLN A 351 27.52 5.02 16.31
CA GLN A 351 28.87 4.86 16.87
C GLN A 351 29.94 4.63 15.79
N HIS A 352 29.59 4.05 14.66
CA HIS A 352 30.51 3.84 13.54
C HIS A 352 30.68 5.03 12.59
N LEU A 353 29.88 6.08 12.77
CA LEU A 353 29.92 7.28 11.91
C LEU A 353 30.85 8.40 12.42
N ASN A 354 31.53 8.19 13.56
CA ASN A 354 32.31 9.20 14.26
C ASN A 354 33.61 9.61 13.52
N ASN A 355 33.52 10.71 12.74
CA ASN A 355 34.67 11.56 12.38
C ASN A 355 34.20 12.97 12.04
N ASN A 356 34.74 13.98 12.73
CA ASN A 356 34.21 15.32 12.88
C ASN A 356 34.20 16.23 11.62
N GLU A 357 34.92 15.92 10.55
CA GLU A 357 35.09 16.86 9.42
C GLU A 357 33.99 16.79 8.34
N VAL A 358 33.31 15.67 8.21
CA VAL A 358 32.26 15.45 7.18
C VAL A 358 30.89 16.03 7.61
N PHE A 359 30.79 16.45 8.83
CA PHE A 359 29.56 16.83 9.53
C PHE A 359 28.81 18.02 8.91
N TRP A 360 29.51 19.11 8.59
CA TRP A 360 28.87 20.32 8.07
C TRP A 360 28.24 20.15 6.68
N ILE A 361 28.83 19.27 5.86
CA ILE A 361 28.28 18.92 4.57
C ILE A 361 26.96 18.13 4.75
N THR A 362 26.96 17.23 5.73
CA THR A 362 25.78 16.38 6.04
C THR A 362 24.58 17.21 6.48
N LEU A 363 24.79 18.22 7.34
CA LEU A 363 23.69 19.06 7.83
C LEU A 363 23.06 19.91 6.72
N SER A 364 23.87 20.51 5.84
CA SER A 364 23.36 21.32 4.73
C SER A 364 22.59 20.47 3.73
N VAL A 365 23.03 19.25 3.43
CA VAL A 365 22.35 18.32 2.53
C VAL A 365 21.06 17.78 3.16
N VAL A 366 21.07 17.49 4.46
CA VAL A 366 19.87 17.06 5.19
C VAL A 366 18.81 18.16 5.18
N ILE A 367 19.19 19.42 5.44
CA ILE A 367 18.27 20.57 5.39
C ILE A 367 17.71 20.75 3.98
N LEU A 368 18.54 20.67 2.93
CA LEU A 368 18.10 20.72 1.53
C LEU A 368 17.15 19.59 1.20
N THR A 369 17.42 18.38 1.69
CA THR A 369 16.57 17.21 1.48
C THR A 369 15.23 17.37 2.20
N LEU A 370 15.22 17.89 3.42
CA LEU A 370 13.98 18.16 4.15
C LEU A 370 13.15 19.25 3.46
N GLN A 371 13.77 20.27 2.88
CA GLN A 371 13.09 21.29 2.07
C GLN A 371 12.50 20.71 0.76
N LEU A 372 13.18 19.75 0.13
CA LEU A 372 12.65 19.01 -1.02
C LEU A 372 11.52 18.05 -0.63
N LEU A 373 11.43 17.65 0.65
CA LEU A 373 10.33 16.83 1.18
C LEU A 373 9.06 17.65 1.45
N GLU A 374 9.17 18.98 1.63
CA GLU A 374 8.05 19.90 1.83
C GLU A 374 7.48 20.45 0.52
N SER A 375 8.22 20.44 -0.57
CA SER A 375 7.78 20.88 -1.90
C SER A 375 7.04 19.77 -2.65
#